data_892c5479409c379794fe967fe8af2855
#
_entry.id   892c5479409c379794fe967fe8af2855
#
_cell.length_a   1.000
_cell.length_b   1.000
_cell.length_c   1.000
_cell.angle_alpha   90.00
_cell.angle_beta   90.00
_cell.angle_gamma   90.00
#
_symmetry.space_group_name_H-M   'P 1'
#
loop_
_entity.id
_entity.type
_entity.pdbx_description
1 polymer ?
#
loop_
_entity_poly.entity_id
_entity_poly.type
_entity_poly.pdbx_seq_one_letter_code
_entity_poly.pdbx_strand_id
1 'polypeptide(L)'
;MLRITRAMSSRHPPPRTAFTRREWSIIRRTRTPARVQRWLRSLRYNWERQGETLRSFREVVRRGQAHCLEATLAAAVILEQHGYPPLVVSFESQDEIDHVIYVFRRGRRWGAIGRSRDAALHGRKPVFRSIRQLVWSYFDPYVDFTGRITGYQLVDLRAVGEYDWRFSQQNMWKVERFLVDIPHRKLKSSDARYRRLLARFREYRRRYPKAPVVEIYSGRQRWL
;
A
#
# COMPACT_ATOMS: atom_id res chain seq x y z
N MET A 1 -12.33 -32.67 -21.52
CA MET A 1 -11.40 -32.87 -20.40
C MET A 1 -11.13 -31.51 -19.75
N LEU A 2 -11.90 -31.12 -18.71
CA LEU A 2 -11.68 -29.90 -17.96
C LEU A 2 -10.41 -30.07 -17.11
N ARG A 3 -9.37 -29.29 -17.39
CA ARG A 3 -8.23 -29.15 -16.46
C ARG A 3 -8.70 -28.42 -15.22
N ILE A 4 -8.91 -29.14 -14.13
CA ILE A 4 -9.08 -28.58 -12.80
C ILE A 4 -7.76 -27.86 -12.45
N THR A 5 -7.74 -26.54 -12.57
CA THR A 5 -6.63 -25.72 -12.09
C THR A 5 -6.60 -25.86 -10.57
N ARG A 6 -5.66 -26.65 -10.06
CA ARG A 6 -5.39 -26.84 -8.64
C ARG A 6 -5.23 -25.46 -8.01
N ALA A 7 -6.11 -25.07 -7.09
CA ALA A 7 -6.02 -23.81 -6.36
C ALA A 7 -4.62 -23.71 -5.74
N MET A 8 -3.84 -22.73 -6.20
CA MET A 8 -2.48 -22.51 -5.69
C MET A 8 -2.57 -22.01 -4.26
N SER A 9 -2.02 -22.77 -3.33
CA SER A 9 -1.97 -22.40 -1.91
C SER A 9 -1.44 -20.99 -1.75
N SER A 10 -2.18 -20.13 -1.04
CA SER A 10 -1.79 -18.73 -0.76
C SER A 10 -0.54 -18.62 0.12
N ARG A 11 -0.10 -19.73 0.71
CA ARG A 11 0.99 -19.80 1.71
C ARG A 11 2.40 -19.68 1.11
N HIS A 12 2.58 -20.04 -0.15
CA HIS A 12 3.89 -20.01 -0.81
C HIS A 12 3.90 -19.07 -2.02
N PRO A 13 5.05 -18.47 -2.35
CA PRO A 13 5.22 -17.73 -3.59
C PRO A 13 4.87 -18.61 -4.80
N PRO A 14 4.13 -18.07 -5.79
CA PRO A 14 3.81 -18.83 -6.99
C PRO A 14 5.08 -19.21 -7.77
N PRO A 15 5.08 -20.37 -8.46
CA PRO A 15 6.20 -20.76 -9.30
C PRO A 15 6.35 -19.81 -10.50
N ARG A 16 7.59 -19.73 -11.06
CA ARG A 16 7.88 -18.92 -12.24
C ARG A 16 6.87 -19.10 -13.39
N THR A 17 6.41 -20.32 -13.58
CA THR A 17 5.49 -20.70 -14.67
C THR A 17 4.08 -20.10 -14.53
N ALA A 18 3.72 -19.58 -13.36
CA ALA A 18 2.44 -18.88 -13.14
C ALA A 18 2.43 -17.47 -13.74
N PHE A 19 3.61 -16.91 -14.04
CA PHE A 19 3.77 -15.54 -14.51
C PHE A 19 3.92 -15.49 -16.05
N THR A 20 3.32 -14.49 -16.66
CA THR A 20 3.58 -14.12 -18.05
C THR A 20 5.02 -13.59 -18.22
N ARG A 21 5.50 -13.53 -19.46
CA ARG A 21 6.82 -12.94 -19.75
C ARG A 21 6.94 -11.50 -19.27
N ARG A 22 5.88 -10.70 -19.43
CA ARG A 22 5.84 -9.29 -18.99
C ARG A 22 5.89 -9.17 -17.47
N GLU A 23 5.07 -9.92 -16.74
CA GLU A 23 5.06 -9.96 -15.28
C GLU A 23 6.42 -10.35 -14.72
N TRP A 24 7.00 -11.42 -15.26
CA TRP A 24 8.30 -11.90 -14.82
C TRP A 24 9.44 -10.92 -15.13
N SER A 25 9.38 -10.20 -16.24
CA SER A 25 10.34 -9.15 -16.58
C SER A 25 10.33 -8.02 -15.52
N ILE A 26 9.15 -7.63 -15.04
CA ILE A 26 9.00 -6.65 -13.96
C ILE A 26 9.63 -7.20 -12.67
N ILE A 27 9.27 -8.42 -12.25
CA ILE A 27 9.79 -9.08 -11.05
C ILE A 27 11.32 -9.10 -11.08
N ARG A 28 11.94 -9.55 -12.18
CA ARG A 28 13.40 -9.61 -12.30
C ARG A 28 14.10 -8.26 -12.16
N ARG A 29 13.49 -7.16 -12.61
CA ARG A 29 14.03 -5.81 -12.56
C ARG A 29 13.80 -5.11 -11.23
N THR A 30 12.80 -5.54 -10.46
CA THR A 30 12.36 -4.89 -9.22
C THR A 30 12.68 -5.72 -7.98
N ARG A 31 13.94 -6.14 -7.84
CA ARG A 31 14.42 -7.08 -6.81
C ARG A 31 14.47 -6.51 -5.38
N THR A 32 14.28 -5.22 -5.21
CA THR A 32 14.39 -4.57 -3.89
C THR A 32 13.20 -3.64 -3.67
N PRO A 33 12.79 -3.39 -2.41
CA PRO A 33 11.68 -2.46 -2.11
C PRO A 33 11.85 -1.09 -2.79
N ALA A 34 13.06 -0.53 -2.82
CA ALA A 34 13.31 0.75 -3.49
C ALA A 34 13.05 0.69 -5.00
N ARG A 35 13.42 -0.41 -5.68
CA ARG A 35 13.12 -0.60 -7.10
C ARG A 35 11.63 -0.81 -7.34
N VAL A 36 10.93 -1.55 -6.46
CA VAL A 36 9.48 -1.70 -6.51
C VAL A 36 8.79 -0.34 -6.31
N GLN A 37 9.20 0.46 -5.32
CA GLN A 37 8.64 1.81 -5.11
C GLN A 37 8.79 2.69 -6.36
N ARG A 38 9.94 2.63 -7.03
CA ARG A 38 10.18 3.37 -8.27
C ARG A 38 9.25 2.91 -9.40
N TRP A 39 9.06 1.59 -9.53
CA TRP A 39 8.11 1.04 -10.50
C TRP A 39 6.66 1.43 -10.17
N LEU A 40 6.24 1.36 -8.91
CA LEU A 40 4.89 1.79 -8.51
C LEU A 40 4.64 3.27 -8.87
N ARG A 41 5.64 4.14 -8.73
CA ARG A 41 5.54 5.55 -9.12
C ARG A 41 5.39 5.76 -10.62
N SER A 42 5.92 4.87 -11.44
CA SER A 42 5.79 4.93 -12.90
C SER A 42 4.41 4.51 -13.41
N LEU A 43 3.60 3.83 -12.58
CA LEU A 43 2.23 3.49 -12.93
C LEU A 43 1.36 4.76 -12.92
N ARG A 44 0.35 4.81 -13.76
CA ARG A 44 -0.72 5.82 -13.63
C ARG A 44 -1.51 5.56 -12.34
N TYR A 45 -2.01 6.63 -11.72
CA TYR A 45 -2.92 6.45 -10.59
C TYR A 45 -4.30 6.00 -11.11
N ASN A 46 -4.87 4.98 -10.48
CA ASN A 46 -6.22 4.53 -10.77
C ASN A 46 -7.23 5.40 -10.01
N TRP A 47 -7.91 6.29 -10.72
CA TRP A 47 -8.90 7.23 -10.16
C TRP A 47 -10.32 6.65 -10.11
N GLU A 48 -10.50 5.40 -10.54
CA GLU A 48 -11.76 4.67 -10.47
C GLU A 48 -12.95 5.42 -11.10
N ARG A 49 -12.69 6.17 -12.15
CA ARG A 49 -13.69 7.03 -12.83
C ARG A 49 -14.88 6.27 -13.41
N GLN A 50 -14.78 4.97 -13.56
CA GLN A 50 -15.81 4.06 -14.11
C GLN A 50 -16.37 3.11 -13.05
N GLY A 51 -16.23 3.44 -11.78
CA GLY A 51 -16.60 2.62 -10.65
C GLY A 51 -15.40 1.99 -9.94
N GLU A 52 -15.66 1.52 -8.74
CA GLU A 52 -14.66 0.93 -7.85
C GLU A 52 -14.03 -0.33 -8.46
N THR A 53 -12.75 -0.48 -8.23
CA THR A 53 -11.96 -1.62 -8.71
C THR A 53 -11.01 -2.11 -7.62
N LEU A 54 -10.68 -3.39 -7.65
CA LEU A 54 -9.63 -3.95 -6.81
C LEU A 54 -8.84 -5.00 -7.59
N ARG A 55 -7.82 -4.55 -8.29
CA ARG A 55 -7.08 -5.32 -9.29
C ARG A 55 -5.94 -6.11 -8.68
N SER A 56 -5.78 -7.36 -9.13
CA SER A 56 -4.60 -8.19 -8.84
C SER A 56 -3.33 -7.61 -9.47
N PHE A 57 -2.17 -8.17 -9.09
CA PHE A 57 -0.90 -7.87 -9.76
C PHE A 57 -0.98 -8.05 -11.28
N ARG A 58 -1.62 -9.12 -11.76
CA ARG A 58 -1.82 -9.39 -13.19
C ARG A 58 -2.54 -8.25 -13.89
N GLU A 59 -3.63 -7.78 -13.32
CA GLU A 59 -4.44 -6.70 -13.87
C GLU A 59 -3.73 -5.33 -13.77
N VAL A 60 -2.98 -5.09 -12.68
CA VAL A 60 -2.13 -3.90 -12.56
C VAL A 60 -1.08 -3.86 -13.68
N VAL A 61 -0.39 -4.97 -13.94
CA VAL A 61 0.60 -5.07 -15.03
C VAL A 61 -0.05 -4.89 -16.40
N ARG A 62 -1.23 -5.48 -16.61
CA ARG A 62 -1.97 -5.37 -17.86
C ARG A 62 -2.39 -3.94 -18.16
N ARG A 63 -2.93 -3.23 -17.16
CA ARG A 63 -3.51 -1.89 -17.31
C ARG A 63 -2.49 -0.75 -17.11
N GLY A 64 -1.38 -0.98 -16.44
CA GLY A 64 -0.36 0.02 -16.18
C GLY A 64 -0.82 1.12 -15.20
N GLN A 65 -1.76 0.81 -14.31
CA GLN A 65 -2.29 1.74 -13.31
C GLN A 65 -2.70 1.01 -12.03
N ALA A 66 -2.64 1.72 -10.89
CA ALA A 66 -3.03 1.19 -9.60
C ALA A 66 -3.40 2.30 -8.61
N HIS A 67 -4.38 2.04 -7.72
CA HIS A 67 -4.58 2.79 -6.48
C HIS A 67 -3.80 2.15 -5.31
N CYS A 68 -4.00 2.61 -4.06
CA CYS A 68 -3.17 2.22 -2.92
C CYS A 68 -3.15 0.69 -2.65
N LEU A 69 -4.32 0.05 -2.56
CA LEU A 69 -4.41 -1.38 -2.27
C LEU A 69 -3.90 -2.23 -3.43
N GLU A 70 -4.29 -1.92 -4.68
CA GLU A 70 -3.78 -2.59 -5.88
C GLU A 70 -2.24 -2.55 -5.97
N ALA A 71 -1.66 -1.38 -5.71
CA ALA A 71 -0.20 -1.20 -5.70
C ALA A 71 0.48 -1.99 -4.57
N THR A 72 -0.14 -2.05 -3.40
CA THR A 72 0.34 -2.81 -2.25
C THR A 72 0.33 -4.31 -2.52
N LEU A 73 -0.74 -4.84 -3.11
CA LEU A 73 -0.81 -6.23 -3.53
C LEU A 73 0.21 -6.55 -4.62
N ALA A 74 0.38 -5.67 -5.60
CA ALA A 74 1.41 -5.84 -6.62
C ALA A 74 2.84 -5.85 -6.04
N ALA A 75 3.11 -5.00 -5.06
CA ALA A 75 4.38 -5.01 -4.34
C ALA A 75 4.62 -6.32 -3.58
N ALA A 76 3.58 -6.85 -2.93
CA ALA A 76 3.65 -8.12 -2.22
C ALA A 76 3.99 -9.28 -3.16
N VAL A 77 3.32 -9.37 -4.32
CA VAL A 77 3.61 -10.40 -5.33
C VAL A 77 5.04 -10.31 -5.87
N ILE A 78 5.52 -9.11 -6.16
CA ILE A 78 6.89 -8.93 -6.66
C ILE A 78 7.91 -9.34 -5.60
N LEU A 79 7.74 -8.86 -4.37
CA LEU A 79 8.75 -9.02 -3.32
C LEU A 79 8.76 -10.42 -2.70
N GLU A 80 7.62 -11.14 -2.70
CA GLU A 80 7.63 -12.54 -2.25
C GLU A 80 8.49 -13.44 -3.16
N GLN A 81 8.66 -13.10 -4.45
CA GLN A 81 9.57 -13.79 -5.37
C GLN A 81 11.06 -13.53 -5.04
N HIS A 82 11.34 -12.60 -4.15
CA HIS A 82 12.68 -12.24 -3.68
C HIS A 82 12.88 -12.53 -2.18
N GLY A 83 12.03 -13.39 -1.60
CA GLY A 83 12.14 -13.85 -0.21
C GLY A 83 11.60 -12.88 0.84
N TYR A 84 10.91 -11.80 0.45
CA TYR A 84 10.22 -10.94 1.41
C TYR A 84 8.82 -11.48 1.71
N PRO A 85 8.39 -11.55 2.98
CA PRO A 85 7.03 -11.98 3.31
C PRO A 85 6.00 -10.95 2.81
N PRO A 86 4.78 -11.37 2.41
CA PRO A 86 3.75 -10.49 1.89
C PRO A 86 3.03 -9.75 3.04
N LEU A 87 3.77 -8.88 3.75
CA LEU A 87 3.28 -8.12 4.89
C LEU A 87 2.75 -6.76 4.45
N VAL A 88 1.57 -6.41 4.93
CA VAL A 88 0.95 -5.11 4.71
C VAL A 88 0.55 -4.47 6.02
N VAL A 89 0.43 -3.15 6.04
CA VAL A 89 -0.24 -2.42 7.11
C VAL A 89 -1.49 -1.79 6.53
N SER A 90 -2.63 -2.18 7.09
CA SER A 90 -3.91 -1.53 6.87
C SER A 90 -4.05 -0.38 7.88
N PHE A 91 -4.41 0.80 7.41
CA PHE A 91 -4.78 1.94 8.23
C PHE A 91 -6.31 2.03 8.29
N GLU A 92 -6.81 2.28 9.48
CA GLU A 92 -8.18 2.71 9.72
C GLU A 92 -8.17 4.23 9.86
N SER A 93 -9.13 4.91 9.25
CA SER A 93 -9.22 6.37 9.25
C SER A 93 -10.56 6.87 9.76
N GLN A 94 -10.60 8.14 10.15
CA GLN A 94 -11.81 8.79 10.67
C GLN A 94 -12.89 8.97 9.58
N ASP A 95 -12.49 9.04 8.33
CA ASP A 95 -13.32 9.30 7.16
C ASP A 95 -13.62 8.04 6.33
N GLU A 96 -13.24 6.87 6.87
CA GLU A 96 -13.41 5.56 6.22
C GLU A 96 -12.68 5.43 4.87
N ILE A 97 -11.84 6.42 4.51
CA ILE A 97 -10.97 6.36 3.34
C ILE A 97 -9.64 5.72 3.73
N ASP A 98 -9.67 4.42 3.93
CA ASP A 98 -8.55 3.67 4.43
C ASP A 98 -7.36 3.65 3.46
N HIS A 99 -6.17 3.49 4.01
CA HIS A 99 -4.94 3.39 3.22
C HIS A 99 -4.18 2.11 3.56
N VAL A 100 -3.55 1.51 2.56
CA VAL A 100 -2.79 0.28 2.73
C VAL A 100 -1.39 0.45 2.15
N ILE A 101 -0.39 -0.02 2.88
CA ILE A 101 1.01 0.00 2.46
C ILE A 101 1.64 -1.40 2.61
N TYR A 102 2.53 -1.76 1.70
CA TYR A 102 3.41 -2.91 1.88
C TYR A 102 4.54 -2.54 2.82
N VAL A 103 4.87 -3.43 3.78
CA VAL A 103 5.95 -3.19 4.75
C VAL A 103 7.04 -4.26 4.66
N PHE A 104 8.27 -3.85 4.92
CA PHE A 104 9.44 -4.74 4.87
C PHE A 104 10.43 -4.43 5.98
N ARG A 105 11.33 -5.37 6.24
CA ARG A 105 12.45 -5.18 7.17
C ARG A 105 13.78 -5.19 6.44
N ARG A 106 14.69 -4.33 6.90
CA ARG A 106 16.11 -4.39 6.58
C ARG A 106 16.89 -4.43 7.91
N GLY A 107 17.43 -5.60 8.23
CA GLY A 107 17.89 -5.88 9.60
C GLY A 107 16.77 -5.70 10.62
N ARG A 108 16.98 -4.88 11.63
CA ARG A 108 15.99 -4.61 12.70
C ARG A 108 15.08 -3.40 12.42
N ARG A 109 15.13 -2.82 11.22
CA ARG A 109 14.38 -1.60 10.88
C ARG A 109 13.27 -1.89 9.88
N TRP A 110 12.13 -1.25 10.11
CA TRP A 110 10.97 -1.29 9.23
C TRP A 110 11.02 -0.18 8.21
N GLY A 111 10.61 -0.48 6.99
CA GLY A 111 10.33 0.44 5.90
C GLY A 111 9.01 0.09 5.25
N ALA A 112 8.54 0.93 4.34
CA ALA A 112 7.31 0.70 3.60
C ALA A 112 7.44 1.15 2.15
N ILE A 113 6.61 0.57 1.30
CA ILE A 113 6.36 1.04 -0.07
C ILE A 113 4.86 1.07 -0.32
N GLY A 114 4.44 1.97 -1.18
CA GLY A 114 3.03 2.13 -1.50
C GLY A 114 2.80 3.18 -2.57
N ARG A 115 1.57 3.30 -3.00
CA ARG A 115 1.10 4.28 -3.97
C ARG A 115 -0.14 4.96 -3.42
N SER A 116 -0.23 6.26 -3.58
CA SER A 116 -1.41 7.06 -3.26
C SER A 116 -1.54 8.18 -4.30
N ARG A 117 -2.70 8.81 -4.36
CA ARG A 117 -2.88 10.09 -5.05
C ARG A 117 -1.96 11.16 -4.47
N ASP A 118 -1.70 11.10 -3.15
CA ASP A 118 -0.76 11.98 -2.47
C ASP A 118 0.62 11.30 -2.33
N ALA A 119 1.66 11.92 -2.88
CA ALA A 119 3.02 11.42 -2.82
C ALA A 119 3.59 11.37 -1.37
N ALA A 120 3.02 12.15 -0.45
CA ALA A 120 3.40 12.12 0.97
C ALA A 120 3.02 10.78 1.65
N LEU A 121 2.08 10.03 1.08
CA LEU A 121 1.67 8.70 1.54
C LEU A 121 2.37 7.55 0.81
N HIS A 122 3.38 7.82 -0.01
CA HIS A 122 4.21 6.79 -0.63
C HIS A 122 5.17 6.15 0.39
N GLY A 123 6.23 5.50 -0.09
CA GLY A 123 7.12 4.69 0.73
C GLY A 123 7.94 5.43 1.79
N ARG A 124 8.47 4.63 2.73
CA ARG A 124 9.38 5.06 3.80
C ARG A 124 10.64 4.20 3.79
N LYS A 125 11.80 4.82 3.97
CA LYS A 125 13.08 4.13 4.15
C LYS A 125 13.05 3.21 5.38
N PRO A 126 13.80 2.11 5.42
CA PRO A 126 13.84 1.18 6.55
C PRO A 126 14.65 1.75 7.71
N VAL A 127 14.09 2.74 8.42
CA VAL A 127 14.72 3.44 9.54
C VAL A 127 13.94 3.34 10.84
N PHE A 128 12.71 2.81 10.81
CA PHE A 128 11.80 2.76 11.95
C PHE A 128 12.04 1.51 12.81
N ARG A 129 12.07 1.66 14.12
CA ARG A 129 12.30 0.56 15.08
C ARG A 129 11.06 -0.34 15.26
N SER A 130 9.87 0.19 15.02
CA SER A 130 8.60 -0.54 15.15
C SER A 130 7.60 -0.14 14.07
N ILE A 131 6.59 -1.00 13.84
CA ILE A 131 5.43 -0.69 12.98
C ILE A 131 4.72 0.57 13.48
N ARG A 132 4.53 0.73 14.80
CA ARG A 132 3.90 1.94 15.36
C ARG A 132 4.66 3.22 14.98
N GLN A 133 6.00 3.22 15.04
CA GLN A 133 6.79 4.38 14.60
C GLN A 133 6.68 4.63 13.10
N LEU A 134 6.64 3.57 12.30
CA LEU A 134 6.41 3.67 10.86
C LEU A 134 5.03 4.30 10.58
N VAL A 135 3.97 3.81 11.22
CA VAL A 135 2.61 4.34 11.09
C VAL A 135 2.54 5.83 11.47
N TRP A 136 3.18 6.23 12.57
CA TRP A 136 3.27 7.64 12.98
C TRP A 136 3.91 8.54 11.92
N SER A 137 4.78 8.02 11.06
CA SER A 137 5.37 8.80 9.96
C SER A 137 4.38 9.11 8.83
N TYR A 138 3.24 8.45 8.81
CA TYR A 138 2.14 8.69 7.88
C TYR A 138 1.06 9.59 8.48
N PHE A 139 1.01 9.74 9.82
CA PHE A 139 -0.06 10.45 10.50
C PHE A 139 -0.21 11.90 10.01
N ASP A 140 0.86 12.69 10.04
CA ASP A 140 0.82 14.10 9.63
C ASP A 140 0.46 14.27 8.14
N PRO A 141 1.09 13.49 7.20
CA PRO A 141 0.73 13.55 5.79
C PRO A 141 -0.69 13.05 5.47
N TYR A 142 -1.29 12.26 6.34
CA TYR A 142 -2.65 11.74 6.14
C TYR A 142 -3.72 12.80 6.50
N VAL A 143 -3.40 13.74 7.42
CA VAL A 143 -4.37 14.76 7.83
C VAL A 143 -4.65 15.72 6.68
N ASP A 144 -5.90 15.68 6.22
CA ASP A 144 -6.43 16.54 5.17
C ASP A 144 -7.83 17.08 5.55
N PHE A 145 -8.65 17.45 4.57
CA PHE A 145 -10.01 17.95 4.83
C PHE A 145 -10.95 16.92 5.45
N THR A 146 -10.68 15.63 5.27
CA THR A 146 -11.62 14.55 5.55
C THR A 146 -11.33 13.86 6.88
N GLY A 147 -10.06 13.68 7.28
CA GLY A 147 -9.82 12.95 8.51
C GLY A 147 -8.38 12.74 8.92
N ARG A 148 -8.20 11.78 9.81
CA ARG A 148 -6.91 11.32 10.35
C ARG A 148 -6.88 9.82 10.55
N ILE A 149 -5.69 9.22 10.60
CA ILE A 149 -5.52 7.81 10.96
C ILE A 149 -5.96 7.61 12.43
N THR A 150 -6.85 6.66 12.68
CA THR A 150 -7.38 6.26 13.98
C THR A 150 -6.88 4.91 14.45
N GLY A 151 -6.51 4.03 13.51
CA GLY A 151 -6.05 2.69 13.78
C GLY A 151 -5.07 2.14 12.74
N TYR A 152 -4.48 1.00 13.03
CA TYR A 152 -3.63 0.26 12.10
C TYR A 152 -3.54 -1.21 12.47
N GLN A 153 -3.34 -2.09 11.49
CA GLN A 153 -3.03 -3.50 11.71
C GLN A 153 -1.95 -3.99 10.74
N LEU A 154 -0.98 -4.73 11.28
CA LEU A 154 0.00 -5.48 10.50
C LEU A 154 -0.61 -6.82 10.09
N VAL A 155 -0.63 -7.11 8.81
CA VAL A 155 -1.29 -8.28 8.23
C VAL A 155 -0.32 -9.03 7.34
N ASP A 156 -0.33 -10.35 7.45
CA ASP A 156 0.27 -11.24 6.47
C ASP A 156 -0.82 -11.67 5.48
N LEU A 157 -0.67 -11.34 4.21
CA LEU A 157 -1.67 -11.66 3.18
C LEU A 157 -1.90 -13.17 3.00
N ARG A 158 -1.02 -14.02 3.51
CA ARG A 158 -1.25 -15.47 3.55
C ARG A 158 -2.44 -15.87 4.41
N ALA A 159 -2.83 -15.00 5.36
CA ALA A 159 -4.01 -15.20 6.21
C ALA A 159 -5.35 -15.03 5.45
N VAL A 160 -5.35 -14.48 4.24
CA VAL A 160 -6.56 -14.43 3.38
C VAL A 160 -7.03 -15.83 2.97
N GLY A 161 -6.17 -16.84 3.12
CA GLY A 161 -6.48 -18.25 2.82
C GLY A 161 -6.29 -18.60 1.33
N GLU A 162 -7.06 -19.57 0.84
CA GLU A 162 -6.93 -20.11 -0.52
C GLU A 162 -7.62 -19.21 -1.58
N TYR A 163 -7.43 -17.89 -1.47
CA TYR A 163 -7.98 -16.94 -2.41
C TYR A 163 -6.88 -16.41 -3.33
N ASP A 164 -7.12 -16.44 -4.67
CA ASP A 164 -6.14 -15.95 -5.65
C ASP A 164 -6.13 -14.43 -5.74
N TRP A 165 -5.47 -13.79 -4.79
CA TRP A 165 -5.27 -12.35 -4.78
C TRP A 165 -4.12 -11.89 -5.71
N ARG A 166 -3.36 -12.83 -6.31
CA ARG A 166 -2.20 -12.53 -7.15
C ARG A 166 -2.52 -12.35 -8.62
N PHE A 167 -3.40 -13.24 -9.14
CA PHE A 167 -3.64 -13.37 -10.59
C PHE A 167 -5.10 -13.25 -11.00
N SER A 168 -6.02 -13.08 -10.04
CA SER A 168 -7.45 -12.95 -10.33
C SER A 168 -7.69 -11.91 -11.42
N GLN A 169 -8.55 -12.23 -12.37
CA GLN A 169 -9.04 -11.29 -13.39
C GLN A 169 -10.26 -10.50 -12.89
N GLN A 170 -10.86 -10.95 -11.80
CA GLN A 170 -11.96 -10.27 -11.12
C GLN A 170 -11.44 -9.36 -10.00
N ASN A 171 -12.26 -8.40 -9.58
CA ASN A 171 -11.98 -7.57 -8.42
C ASN A 171 -11.87 -8.41 -7.15
N MET A 172 -10.92 -8.05 -6.30
CA MET A 172 -10.54 -8.87 -5.14
C MET A 172 -11.17 -8.38 -3.84
N TRP A 173 -12.48 -8.12 -3.85
CA TRP A 173 -13.24 -7.60 -2.70
C TRP A 173 -13.07 -8.42 -1.42
N LYS A 174 -12.77 -9.72 -1.54
CA LYS A 174 -12.46 -10.57 -0.37
C LYS A 174 -11.23 -10.10 0.39
N VAL A 175 -10.21 -9.58 -0.31
CA VAL A 175 -8.99 -9.04 0.34
C VAL A 175 -9.31 -7.75 1.07
N GLU A 176 -10.06 -6.85 0.45
CA GLU A 176 -10.45 -5.59 1.07
C GLU A 176 -11.29 -5.83 2.32
N ARG A 177 -12.35 -6.64 2.20
CA ARG A 177 -13.20 -7.02 3.33
C ARG A 177 -12.39 -7.62 4.46
N PHE A 178 -11.47 -8.53 4.16
CA PHE A 178 -10.57 -9.12 5.15
C PHE A 178 -9.73 -8.04 5.87
N LEU A 179 -9.22 -7.04 5.15
CA LEU A 179 -8.43 -5.95 5.74
C LEU A 179 -9.27 -4.97 6.56
N VAL A 180 -10.54 -4.78 6.22
CA VAL A 180 -11.49 -3.94 6.97
C VAL A 180 -11.97 -4.66 8.24
N ASP A 181 -12.29 -5.95 8.14
CA ASP A 181 -12.90 -6.72 9.24
C ASP A 181 -11.91 -7.10 10.36
N ILE A 182 -10.61 -7.09 10.12
CA ILE A 182 -9.63 -7.41 11.15
C ILE A 182 -9.55 -6.32 12.24
N PRO A 183 -9.40 -6.68 13.52
CA PRO A 183 -9.24 -5.70 14.59
C PRO A 183 -8.03 -4.79 14.40
N HIS A 184 -8.23 -3.48 14.36
CA HIS A 184 -7.17 -2.49 14.29
C HIS A 184 -6.72 -2.00 15.66
N ARG A 185 -5.42 -1.88 15.86
CA ARG A 185 -4.81 -1.28 17.05
C ARG A 185 -5.02 0.22 17.00
N LYS A 186 -5.66 0.79 18.02
CA LYS A 186 -5.92 2.23 18.08
C LYS A 186 -4.63 3.07 18.06
N LEU A 187 -4.62 4.09 17.21
CA LEU A 187 -3.58 5.11 17.15
C LEU A 187 -4.09 6.37 17.85
N LYS A 188 -3.93 6.42 19.17
CA LYS A 188 -4.39 7.57 19.98
C LYS A 188 -3.60 8.82 19.61
N SER A 189 -4.28 9.85 19.14
CA SER A 189 -3.75 11.21 18.88
C SER A 189 -4.63 12.25 19.53
N SER A 190 -4.05 13.39 19.98
CA SER A 190 -4.86 14.46 20.56
C SER A 190 -5.61 15.26 19.48
N ASP A 191 -6.81 15.72 19.81
CA ASP A 191 -7.60 16.57 18.93
C ASP A 191 -6.92 17.93 18.71
N ALA A 192 -6.18 18.44 19.69
CA ALA A 192 -5.39 19.65 19.52
C ALA A 192 -4.33 19.50 18.43
N ARG A 193 -3.62 18.34 18.38
CA ARG A 193 -2.67 18.04 17.31
C ARG A 193 -3.38 17.96 15.96
N TYR A 194 -4.49 17.24 15.88
CA TYR A 194 -5.26 17.12 14.66
C TYR A 194 -5.72 18.48 14.14
N ARG A 195 -6.36 19.31 14.98
CA ARG A 195 -6.80 20.67 14.59
C ARG A 195 -5.66 21.53 14.08
N ARG A 196 -4.48 21.49 14.74
CA ARG A 196 -3.30 22.24 14.28
C ARG A 196 -2.79 21.78 12.92
N LEU A 197 -2.74 20.48 12.67
CA LEU A 197 -2.32 19.93 11.37
C LEU A 197 -3.32 20.26 10.28
N LEU A 198 -4.60 20.13 10.57
CA LEU A 198 -5.69 20.49 9.64
C LEU A 198 -5.69 21.99 9.28
N ALA A 199 -5.48 22.86 10.26
CA ALA A 199 -5.35 24.31 10.03
C ALA A 199 -4.15 24.61 9.11
N ARG A 200 -3.00 23.96 9.37
CA ARG A 200 -1.81 24.10 8.52
C ARG A 200 -2.05 23.60 7.09
N PHE A 201 -2.73 22.48 6.94
CA PHE A 201 -3.09 21.93 5.62
C PHE A 201 -4.02 22.90 4.86
N ARG A 202 -5.07 23.38 5.53
CA ARG A 202 -6.04 24.34 4.93
C ARG A 202 -5.37 25.65 4.50
N GLU A 203 -4.50 26.21 5.36
CA GLU A 203 -3.72 27.42 5.05
C GLU A 203 -2.81 27.22 3.84
N TYR A 204 -2.09 26.08 3.80
CA TYR A 204 -1.25 25.75 2.66
C TYR A 204 -2.08 25.63 1.37
N ARG A 205 -3.23 24.95 1.41
CA ARG A 205 -4.11 24.79 0.25
C ARG A 205 -4.73 26.10 -0.22
N ARG A 206 -5.08 26.98 0.72
CA ARG A 206 -5.57 28.32 0.39
C ARG A 206 -4.51 29.13 -0.34
N ARG A 207 -3.27 29.09 0.14
CA ARG A 207 -2.14 29.86 -0.41
C ARG A 207 -1.60 29.26 -1.71
N TYR A 208 -1.57 27.93 -1.81
CA TYR A 208 -0.98 27.19 -2.91
C TYR A 208 -1.91 26.08 -3.43
N PRO A 209 -3.02 26.42 -4.09
CA PRO A 209 -4.07 25.43 -4.43
C PRO A 209 -3.60 24.33 -5.37
N LYS A 210 -2.60 24.60 -6.21
CA LYS A 210 -2.05 23.65 -7.21
C LYS A 210 -0.72 23.03 -6.79
N ALA A 211 -0.10 23.49 -5.69
CA ALA A 211 1.20 22.97 -5.26
C ALA A 211 1.09 21.57 -4.62
N PRO A 212 2.15 20.75 -4.72
CA PRO A 212 2.20 19.47 -4.00
C PRO A 212 2.19 19.67 -2.48
N VAL A 213 1.28 18.98 -1.79
CA VAL A 213 1.16 19.07 -0.30
C VAL A 213 2.40 18.56 0.43
N VAL A 214 3.18 17.71 -0.21
CA VAL A 214 4.42 17.14 0.36
C VAL A 214 5.40 18.18 0.89
N GLU A 215 5.35 19.41 0.42
CA GLU A 215 6.28 20.47 0.81
C GLU A 215 6.12 20.94 2.24
N ILE A 216 4.94 20.79 2.82
CA ILE A 216 4.67 21.24 4.20
C ILE A 216 5.10 20.24 5.27
N TYR A 217 5.44 19.00 4.90
CA TYR A 217 5.75 17.96 5.88
C TYR A 217 7.24 17.86 6.21
N SER A 218 7.53 17.71 7.50
CA SER A 218 8.87 17.41 8.00
C SER A 218 9.22 15.92 7.80
N GLY A 219 10.50 15.60 7.90
CA GLY A 219 10.95 14.19 7.87
C GLY A 219 10.98 13.57 6.47
N ARG A 220 10.90 14.35 5.41
CA ARG A 220 10.95 13.87 3.99
C ARG A 220 12.23 13.10 3.66
N GLN A 221 13.33 13.33 4.36
CA GLN A 221 14.57 12.55 4.24
C GLN A 221 14.38 11.05 4.56
N ARG A 222 13.31 10.68 5.28
CA ARG A 222 12.92 9.28 5.58
C ARG A 222 12.04 8.65 4.52
N TRP A 223 11.62 9.41 3.51
CA TRP A 223 10.80 8.89 2.42
C TRP A 223 11.66 8.12 1.41
N LEU A 224 11.05 7.09 0.80
CA LEU A 224 11.70 6.18 -0.15
C LEU A 224 11.37 6.56 -1.59
#